data_bf2c011faeffb9b807cc421722353447
#
_entry.id   bf2c011faeffb9b807cc421722353447
#
_cell.length_a   1.000
_cell.length_b   1.000
_cell.length_c   1.000
_cell.angle_alpha   90.00
_cell.angle_beta   90.00
_cell.angle_gamma   90.00
#
_symmetry.space_group_name_H-M   'P 1'
#
loop_
_entity.id
_entity.type
_entity.pdbx_description
1 polymer ?
#
loop_
_entity_poly.entity_id
_entity_poly.type
_entity_poly.pdbx_seq_one_letter_code
_entity_poly.pdbx_strand_id
1 'polypeptide(L)'
;MGTDGFWDDAERHLVRYGGAFAPVVVERAAGSFVYDSAGRAILDFTSGQMSAVLGHSHPDVVATVRESIGTLDHLFSGMLSRPVVDLARELAASLPDPLERSLLLTTGAESNEAALKMAKLATGGWEIVSFAQSWHGMTGGAASATYSAGRRGYGPPIPGNLAIPAPYPYRSVFGDDWRTELDVAWDLVDRQSAGALAACLVEPILSSGGVLELPPGYLAALRAKCDERGMLLILDEAQTGIARTGTMYAFERDGVVPDILTLSKTLGAGLPLAAVVTSADIEQRCHERGFLFFTTHVSDPLPAAVGLTVLDVVRREGLVSRAAELGGRLRTGLTELASRHDCIGEVRGRGLLQGIELVTDRTTKDPADDLGRAVTTECLDLGLHMNVVQLPGMGGVFRIAPPLTVSDAEVGLGLEILDQALTKAVAP
;
A
#
# COMPACT_ATOMS: atom_id res chain seq x y z
N MET A 1 -16.15 -30.19 -6.32
CA MET A 1 -15.96 -30.86 -5.00
C MET A 1 -16.82 -30.11 -4.02
N GLY A 2 -17.62 -30.81 -3.18
CA GLY A 2 -18.46 -30.14 -2.19
C GLY A 2 -17.61 -29.40 -1.15
N THR A 3 -18.14 -28.31 -0.60
CA THR A 3 -17.49 -27.57 0.49
C THR A 3 -17.53 -28.30 1.84
N ASP A 4 -18.03 -29.55 1.86
CA ASP A 4 -18.08 -30.37 3.06
C ASP A 4 -16.64 -30.62 3.55
N GLY A 5 -16.36 -30.19 4.77
CA GLY A 5 -15.05 -30.33 5.41
C GLY A 5 -14.04 -29.21 5.09
N PHE A 6 -14.27 -28.31 4.12
CA PHE A 6 -13.33 -27.24 3.77
C PHE A 6 -12.98 -26.33 4.96
N TRP A 7 -14.02 -25.89 5.68
CA TRP A 7 -13.81 -25.02 6.84
C TRP A 7 -13.23 -25.75 8.04
N ASP A 8 -13.60 -27.02 8.24
CA ASP A 8 -13.00 -27.88 9.27
C ASP A 8 -11.51 -28.10 9.02
N ASP A 9 -11.13 -28.32 7.75
CA ASP A 9 -9.72 -28.44 7.36
C ASP A 9 -8.99 -27.10 7.47
N ALA A 10 -9.61 -25.99 7.08
CA ALA A 10 -9.02 -24.67 7.24
C ALA A 10 -8.77 -24.35 8.72
N GLU A 11 -9.74 -24.61 9.60
CA GLU A 11 -9.60 -24.37 11.04
C GLU A 11 -8.52 -25.29 11.66
N ARG A 12 -8.42 -26.55 11.20
CA ARG A 12 -7.50 -27.54 11.73
C ARG A 12 -6.06 -27.33 11.27
N HIS A 13 -5.86 -26.87 10.02
CA HIS A 13 -4.54 -26.90 9.37
C HIS A 13 -3.93 -25.52 9.08
N LEU A 14 -4.71 -24.44 9.13
CA LEU A 14 -4.19 -23.10 8.90
C LEU A 14 -3.97 -22.33 10.20
N VAL A 15 -2.82 -21.67 10.31
CA VAL A 15 -2.60 -20.68 11.37
C VAL A 15 -3.48 -19.46 11.08
N ARG A 16 -4.20 -18.96 12.08
CA ARG A 16 -4.92 -17.69 11.98
C ARG A 16 -3.91 -16.55 12.02
N TYR A 17 -3.70 -15.89 10.88
CA TYR A 17 -2.67 -14.87 10.70
C TYR A 17 -3.22 -13.42 10.66
N GLY A 18 -4.49 -13.21 10.93
CA GLY A 18 -5.17 -11.91 10.90
C GLY A 18 -6.55 -11.98 11.55
N GLY A 19 -7.50 -11.22 11.00
CA GLY A 19 -8.91 -11.31 11.38
C GLY A 19 -9.56 -12.64 10.97
N ALA A 20 -10.89 -12.72 11.08
CA ALA A 20 -11.64 -13.86 10.57
C ALA A 20 -11.50 -13.99 9.05
N PHE A 21 -11.46 -15.21 8.55
CA PHE A 21 -11.55 -15.45 7.11
C PHE A 21 -12.92 -15.03 6.57
N ALA A 22 -12.95 -14.46 5.38
CA ALA A 22 -14.23 -14.22 4.69
C ALA A 22 -14.95 -15.55 4.46
N PRO A 23 -16.26 -15.66 4.71
CA PRO A 23 -16.98 -16.93 4.62
C PRO A 23 -17.30 -17.31 3.17
N VAL A 24 -16.28 -17.27 2.30
CA VAL A 24 -16.39 -17.54 0.87
C VAL A 24 -15.26 -18.47 0.43
N VAL A 25 -15.61 -19.56 -0.23
CA VAL A 25 -14.64 -20.44 -0.89
C VAL A 25 -14.48 -19.98 -2.33
N VAL A 26 -13.34 -19.36 -2.64
CA VAL A 26 -13.05 -18.82 -3.97
C VAL A 26 -12.45 -19.93 -4.84
N GLU A 27 -13.03 -20.13 -6.03
CA GLU A 27 -12.60 -21.16 -7.00
C GLU A 27 -11.83 -20.56 -8.19
N ARG A 28 -12.15 -19.33 -8.59
CA ARG A 28 -11.42 -18.62 -9.65
C ARG A 28 -11.54 -17.12 -9.51
N ALA A 29 -10.68 -16.39 -10.24
CA ALA A 29 -10.74 -14.94 -10.32
C ALA A 29 -10.39 -14.48 -11.74
N ALA A 30 -11.05 -13.40 -12.22
CA ALA A 30 -10.78 -12.81 -13.53
C ALA A 30 -11.22 -11.34 -13.55
N GLY A 31 -10.38 -10.46 -14.11
CA GLY A 31 -10.66 -9.02 -14.16
C GLY A 31 -10.88 -8.46 -12.75
N SER A 32 -11.98 -7.75 -12.57
CA SER A 32 -12.35 -7.16 -11.28
C SER A 32 -13.15 -8.11 -10.35
N PHE A 33 -13.29 -9.40 -10.70
CA PHE A 33 -14.14 -10.32 -9.99
C PHE A 33 -13.40 -11.54 -9.44
N VAL A 34 -13.86 -11.99 -8.26
CA VAL A 34 -13.63 -13.34 -7.77
C VAL A 34 -14.93 -14.13 -7.84
N TYR A 35 -14.85 -15.44 -7.97
CA TYR A 35 -16.00 -16.33 -8.12
C TYR A 35 -15.95 -17.42 -7.06
N ASP A 36 -17.04 -17.59 -6.33
CA ASP A 36 -17.14 -18.61 -5.31
C ASP A 36 -17.43 -20.02 -5.89
N SER A 37 -17.48 -21.01 -5.02
CA SER A 37 -17.74 -22.41 -5.38
C SER A 37 -19.14 -22.65 -5.96
N ALA A 38 -20.10 -21.74 -5.79
CA ALA A 38 -21.40 -21.75 -6.43
C ALA A 38 -21.40 -21.02 -7.79
N GLY A 39 -20.29 -20.41 -8.17
CA GLY A 39 -20.16 -19.62 -9.40
C GLY A 39 -20.65 -18.18 -9.27
N ARG A 40 -21.01 -17.72 -8.05
CA ARG A 40 -21.40 -16.34 -7.80
C ARG A 40 -20.23 -15.40 -8.04
N ALA A 41 -20.46 -14.35 -8.84
CA ALA A 41 -19.49 -13.29 -9.04
C ALA A 41 -19.49 -12.32 -7.86
N ILE A 42 -18.32 -11.98 -7.34
CA ILE A 42 -18.12 -11.00 -6.29
C ILE A 42 -17.13 -9.97 -6.83
N LEU A 43 -17.56 -8.71 -6.94
CA LEU A 43 -16.72 -7.59 -7.37
C LEU A 43 -15.65 -7.32 -6.30
N ASP A 44 -14.39 -7.31 -6.69
CA ASP A 44 -13.27 -7.17 -5.74
C ASP A 44 -12.68 -5.75 -5.78
N PHE A 45 -13.16 -4.89 -4.90
CA PHE A 45 -12.63 -3.54 -4.70
C PHE A 45 -11.42 -3.49 -3.75
N THR A 46 -10.78 -4.64 -3.52
CA THR A 46 -9.48 -4.72 -2.84
C THR A 46 -8.32 -5.06 -3.79
N SER A 47 -8.61 -5.43 -5.05
CA SER A 47 -7.63 -5.96 -6.01
C SER A 47 -6.78 -7.08 -5.38
N GLY A 48 -7.43 -8.06 -4.78
CA GLY A 48 -6.77 -9.00 -3.86
C GLY A 48 -6.23 -8.22 -2.66
N GLN A 49 -4.99 -8.33 -2.32
CA GLN A 49 -4.37 -7.50 -1.26
C GLN A 49 -3.72 -6.24 -1.88
N MET A 50 -4.44 -5.53 -2.77
CA MET A 50 -3.95 -4.39 -3.58
C MET A 50 -2.82 -4.75 -4.55
N SER A 51 -2.66 -6.02 -4.86
CA SER A 51 -1.59 -6.55 -5.69
C SER A 51 -2.05 -6.90 -7.10
N ALA A 52 -3.30 -7.31 -7.31
CA ALA A 52 -3.86 -7.57 -8.64
C ALA A 52 -4.18 -6.24 -9.36
N VAL A 53 -3.16 -5.43 -9.57
CA VAL A 53 -3.28 -4.06 -10.10
C VAL A 53 -3.90 -4.00 -11.49
N LEU A 54 -3.61 -5.01 -12.33
CA LEU A 54 -4.18 -5.17 -13.69
C LEU A 54 -5.47 -6.02 -13.69
N GLY A 55 -6.03 -6.31 -12.53
CA GLY A 55 -7.10 -7.29 -12.38
C GLY A 55 -6.58 -8.71 -12.27
N HIS A 56 -7.45 -9.61 -11.79
CA HIS A 56 -7.14 -11.01 -11.63
C HIS A 56 -6.94 -11.70 -12.99
N SER A 57 -5.96 -12.58 -13.06
CA SER A 57 -5.69 -13.42 -14.25
C SER A 57 -5.55 -12.60 -15.55
N HIS A 58 -4.88 -11.44 -15.49
CA HIS A 58 -4.67 -10.62 -16.69
C HIS A 58 -3.99 -11.44 -17.80
N PRO A 59 -4.49 -11.42 -19.06
CA PRO A 59 -4.00 -12.29 -20.12
C PRO A 59 -2.49 -12.22 -20.35
N ASP A 60 -1.92 -11.00 -20.38
CA ASP A 60 -0.49 -10.80 -20.62
C ASP A 60 0.35 -11.32 -19.44
N VAL A 61 -0.11 -11.13 -18.20
CA VAL A 61 0.56 -11.69 -17.02
C VAL A 61 0.54 -13.21 -17.06
N VAL A 62 -0.61 -13.81 -17.39
CA VAL A 62 -0.75 -15.27 -17.53
C VAL A 62 0.18 -15.81 -18.63
N ALA A 63 0.27 -15.12 -19.77
CA ALA A 63 1.17 -15.49 -20.86
C ALA A 63 2.64 -15.43 -20.43
N THR A 64 3.05 -14.32 -19.80
CA THR A 64 4.42 -14.14 -19.28
C THR A 64 4.79 -15.23 -18.26
N VAL A 65 3.90 -15.54 -17.33
CA VAL A 65 4.15 -16.61 -16.33
C VAL A 65 4.31 -17.95 -17.01
N ARG A 66 3.43 -18.30 -17.97
CA ARG A 66 3.51 -19.58 -18.69
C ARG A 66 4.81 -19.74 -19.50
N GLU A 67 5.27 -18.67 -20.11
CA GLU A 67 6.53 -18.65 -20.84
C GLU A 67 7.72 -18.78 -19.88
N SER A 68 7.76 -17.93 -18.86
CA SER A 68 8.87 -17.86 -17.90
C SER A 68 9.04 -19.16 -17.11
N ILE A 69 7.95 -19.76 -16.61
CA ILE A 69 8.03 -21.03 -15.85
C ILE A 69 8.57 -22.19 -16.71
N GLY A 70 8.41 -22.12 -18.02
CA GLY A 70 8.94 -23.13 -18.96
C GLY A 70 10.38 -22.89 -19.40
N THR A 71 10.95 -21.72 -19.10
CA THR A 71 12.28 -21.32 -19.61
C THR A 71 13.25 -20.89 -18.51
N LEU A 72 12.82 -20.00 -17.61
CA LEU A 72 13.68 -19.39 -16.60
C LEU A 72 12.84 -18.85 -15.44
N ASP A 73 12.69 -19.66 -14.40
CA ASP A 73 11.85 -19.36 -13.22
C ASP A 73 12.64 -18.81 -12.05
N HIS A 74 13.76 -19.45 -11.70
CA HIS A 74 14.57 -19.14 -10.53
C HIS A 74 16.06 -19.37 -10.82
N LEU A 75 16.92 -18.57 -10.19
CA LEU A 75 18.37 -18.65 -10.32
C LEU A 75 19.07 -18.47 -8.98
N PHE A 76 20.31 -18.96 -8.91
CA PHE A 76 21.22 -18.52 -7.87
C PHE A 76 21.43 -16.99 -7.95
N SER A 77 21.26 -16.32 -6.83
CA SER A 77 21.23 -14.84 -6.75
C SER A 77 22.46 -14.11 -7.31
N GLY A 78 23.60 -14.83 -7.47
CA GLY A 78 24.79 -14.30 -8.13
C GLY A 78 24.78 -14.42 -9.65
N MET A 79 23.74 -15.04 -10.24
CA MET A 79 23.53 -15.16 -11.69
C MET A 79 22.49 -14.16 -12.15
N LEU A 80 22.89 -13.25 -13.04
CA LEU A 80 21.96 -12.26 -13.61
C LEU A 80 21.22 -12.81 -14.82
N SER A 81 19.97 -12.42 -14.95
CA SER A 81 19.12 -12.71 -16.09
C SER A 81 18.69 -11.43 -16.82
N ARG A 82 18.30 -11.57 -18.09
CA ARG A 82 17.82 -10.44 -18.88
C ARG A 82 16.59 -9.77 -18.26
N PRO A 83 15.51 -10.48 -17.83
CA PRO A 83 14.36 -9.85 -17.22
C PRO A 83 14.68 -8.97 -16.02
N VAL A 84 15.64 -9.38 -15.18
CA VAL A 84 16.07 -8.62 -14.00
C VAL A 84 16.71 -7.28 -14.40
N VAL A 85 17.67 -7.33 -15.36
CA VAL A 85 18.37 -6.13 -15.83
C VAL A 85 17.41 -5.21 -16.58
N ASP A 86 16.52 -5.77 -17.41
CA ASP A 86 15.54 -5.01 -18.17
C ASP A 86 14.51 -4.33 -17.24
N LEU A 87 14.02 -5.02 -16.19
CA LEU A 87 13.12 -4.40 -15.20
C LEU A 87 13.82 -3.27 -14.45
N ALA A 88 15.07 -3.46 -14.02
CA ALA A 88 15.83 -2.39 -13.35
C ALA A 88 15.98 -1.17 -14.26
N ARG A 89 16.26 -1.37 -15.56
CA ARG A 89 16.36 -0.30 -16.56
C ARG A 89 15.00 0.41 -16.76
N GLU A 90 13.90 -0.33 -16.92
CA GLU A 90 12.56 0.25 -17.11
C GLU A 90 12.08 1.01 -15.86
N LEU A 91 12.40 0.53 -14.64
CA LEU A 91 12.14 1.27 -13.41
C LEU A 91 12.90 2.59 -13.40
N ALA A 92 14.21 2.57 -13.67
CA ALA A 92 15.02 3.77 -13.76
C ALA A 92 14.50 4.76 -14.81
N ALA A 93 14.09 4.27 -15.99
CA ALA A 93 13.53 5.10 -17.05
C ALA A 93 12.15 5.71 -16.70
N SER A 94 11.44 5.14 -15.75
CA SER A 94 10.13 5.64 -15.28
C SER A 94 10.21 6.59 -14.09
N LEU A 95 11.39 6.76 -13.50
CA LEU A 95 11.63 7.56 -12.31
C LEU A 95 12.45 8.81 -12.63
N PRO A 96 12.32 9.88 -11.83
CA PRO A 96 13.19 11.05 -11.96
C PRO A 96 14.61 10.74 -11.44
N ASP A 97 15.60 11.47 -11.98
CA ASP A 97 16.95 11.50 -11.38
C ASP A 97 16.85 11.89 -9.89
N PRO A 98 17.65 11.28 -9.01
CA PRO A 98 18.74 10.34 -9.26
C PRO A 98 18.38 8.86 -9.03
N LEU A 99 17.11 8.47 -9.07
CA LEU A 99 16.61 7.12 -8.77
C LEU A 99 16.89 6.16 -9.94
N GLU A 100 18.05 5.48 -9.92
CA GLU A 100 18.52 4.67 -11.06
C GLU A 100 19.04 3.26 -10.69
N ARG A 101 19.20 2.94 -9.39
CA ARG A 101 19.72 1.65 -8.92
C ARG A 101 18.63 0.86 -8.22
N SER A 102 18.36 -0.34 -8.71
CA SER A 102 17.29 -1.20 -8.18
C SER A 102 17.81 -2.47 -7.54
N LEU A 103 17.20 -2.85 -6.41
CA LEU A 103 17.34 -4.17 -5.78
C LEU A 103 15.95 -4.83 -5.82
N LEU A 104 15.83 -5.96 -6.53
CA LEU A 104 14.56 -6.69 -6.66
C LEU A 104 14.43 -7.74 -5.57
N LEU A 105 13.27 -7.76 -4.92
CA LEU A 105 12.95 -8.57 -3.74
C LEU A 105 11.55 -9.17 -3.87
N THR A 106 11.07 -9.82 -2.81
CA THR A 106 9.80 -10.58 -2.84
C THR A 106 8.62 -9.80 -2.24
N THR A 107 8.83 -9.11 -1.11
CA THR A 107 7.75 -8.46 -0.35
C THR A 107 8.07 -7.02 0.02
N GLY A 108 7.04 -6.21 0.30
CA GLY A 108 7.22 -4.85 0.78
C GLY A 108 7.97 -4.78 2.12
N ALA A 109 7.81 -5.79 2.98
CA ALA A 109 8.57 -5.86 4.22
C ALA A 109 10.07 -6.03 3.94
N GLU A 110 10.46 -6.88 2.99
CA GLU A 110 11.86 -7.04 2.59
C GLU A 110 12.42 -5.77 1.94
N SER A 111 11.65 -5.10 1.08
CA SER A 111 12.11 -3.84 0.47
C SER A 111 12.33 -2.76 1.53
N ASN A 112 11.43 -2.64 2.51
CA ASN A 112 11.63 -1.71 3.62
C ASN A 112 12.82 -2.10 4.52
N GLU A 113 13.03 -3.38 4.83
CA GLU A 113 14.23 -3.84 5.54
C GLU A 113 15.52 -3.48 4.81
N ALA A 114 15.57 -3.68 3.49
CA ALA A 114 16.72 -3.33 2.69
C ALA A 114 16.93 -1.81 2.67
N ALA A 115 15.87 -1.01 2.46
CA ALA A 115 15.93 0.44 2.50
C ALA A 115 16.42 0.97 3.85
N LEU A 116 15.94 0.42 4.97
CA LEU A 116 16.40 0.77 6.32
C LEU A 116 17.88 0.44 6.53
N LYS A 117 18.35 -0.72 6.05
CA LYS A 117 19.79 -1.08 6.10
C LYS A 117 20.63 -0.14 5.25
N MET A 118 20.18 0.19 4.03
CA MET A 118 20.87 1.13 3.16
C MET A 118 20.97 2.51 3.81
N ALA A 119 19.86 3.02 4.36
CA ALA A 119 19.85 4.32 5.03
C ALA A 119 20.82 4.38 6.21
N LYS A 120 20.84 3.34 7.06
CA LYS A 120 21.78 3.24 8.19
C LYS A 120 23.24 3.20 7.75
N LEU A 121 23.54 2.43 6.71
CA LEU A 121 24.89 2.39 6.16
C LEU A 121 25.30 3.72 5.51
N ALA A 122 24.41 4.30 4.70
CA ALA A 122 24.71 5.52 3.96
C ALA A 122 24.94 6.73 4.87
N THR A 123 24.17 6.86 5.97
CA THR A 123 24.26 7.99 6.90
C THR A 123 25.23 7.73 8.06
N GLY A 124 25.38 6.49 8.48
CA GLY A 124 26.05 6.11 9.74
C GLY A 124 25.16 6.25 10.98
N GLY A 125 23.93 6.75 10.81
CA GLY A 125 22.90 6.77 11.84
C GLY A 125 22.15 5.44 11.94
N TRP A 126 21.21 5.34 12.90
CA TRP A 126 20.41 4.12 13.09
C TRP A 126 18.99 4.38 13.55
N GLU A 127 18.64 5.62 13.90
CA GLU A 127 17.30 6.00 14.32
C GLU A 127 16.40 6.27 13.11
N ILE A 128 15.19 5.77 13.17
CA ILE A 128 14.19 5.84 12.10
C ILE A 128 12.96 6.59 12.61
N VAL A 129 12.50 7.55 11.83
CA VAL A 129 11.25 8.27 12.08
C VAL A 129 10.18 7.75 11.12
N SER A 130 8.94 7.51 11.62
CA SER A 130 7.80 7.15 10.79
C SER A 130 6.48 7.67 11.38
N PHE A 131 5.40 7.61 10.61
CA PHE A 131 4.10 8.08 11.08
C PHE A 131 3.45 7.12 12.09
N ALA A 132 2.74 7.66 13.07
CA ALA A 132 2.05 6.90 14.12
C ALA A 132 0.95 5.97 13.61
N GLN A 133 0.50 6.08 12.35
CA GLN A 133 -0.46 5.20 11.67
C GLN A 133 0.14 4.44 10.49
N SER A 134 1.47 4.43 10.34
CA SER A 134 2.16 3.78 9.22
C SER A 134 2.02 2.25 9.18
N TRP A 135 2.18 1.69 7.98
CA TRP A 135 2.29 0.25 7.76
C TRP A 135 3.42 -0.06 6.77
N HIS A 136 4.53 -0.60 7.24
CA HIS A 136 5.72 -0.89 6.43
C HIS A 136 6.06 -2.39 6.35
N GLY A 137 5.32 -3.24 7.04
CA GLY A 137 5.52 -4.69 7.04
C GLY A 137 5.60 -5.30 8.43
N MET A 138 5.82 -6.63 8.47
CA MET A 138 5.76 -7.44 9.70
C MET A 138 7.10 -8.12 10.04
N THR A 139 8.20 -7.80 9.33
CA THR A 139 9.56 -8.24 9.67
C THR A 139 10.21 -7.27 10.68
N GLY A 140 11.32 -7.63 11.29
CA GLY A 140 11.90 -6.93 12.45
C GLY A 140 11.96 -5.40 12.34
N GLY A 141 12.69 -4.85 11.37
CA GLY A 141 12.84 -3.41 11.17
C GLY A 141 11.57 -2.76 10.63
N ALA A 142 10.94 -3.36 9.63
CA ALA A 142 9.69 -2.86 9.07
C ALA A 142 8.56 -2.86 10.09
N ALA A 143 8.41 -3.91 10.93
CA ALA A 143 7.44 -3.97 12.01
C ALA A 143 7.72 -2.93 13.11
N SER A 144 8.99 -2.64 13.36
CA SER A 144 9.39 -1.62 14.34
C SER A 144 9.03 -0.21 13.89
N ALA A 145 8.99 0.04 12.57
CA ALA A 145 8.54 1.28 11.94
C ALA A 145 7.02 1.29 11.62
N THR A 146 6.32 0.16 11.81
CA THR A 146 4.85 0.05 11.65
C THR A 146 4.16 0.41 12.95
N TYR A 147 3.17 1.30 12.90
CA TYR A 147 2.45 1.79 14.09
C TYR A 147 0.94 1.54 14.03
N SER A 148 0.37 1.26 12.87
CA SER A 148 -1.07 1.03 12.73
C SER A 148 -1.55 -0.29 13.36
N ALA A 149 -0.73 -1.33 13.39
CA ALA A 149 -1.07 -2.64 13.97
C ALA A 149 0.17 -3.45 14.35
N GLY A 150 -0.03 -4.62 14.99
CA GLY A 150 1.02 -5.63 15.19
C GLY A 150 2.12 -5.28 16.20
N ARG A 151 1.88 -4.34 17.12
CA ARG A 151 2.90 -3.95 18.11
C ARG A 151 2.78 -4.64 19.47
N ARG A 152 1.57 -5.02 19.87
CA ARG A 152 1.34 -5.59 21.19
C ARG A 152 1.62 -7.08 21.22
N GLY A 153 2.32 -7.55 22.23
CA GLY A 153 2.56 -8.99 22.49
C GLY A 153 3.79 -9.59 21.77
N TYR A 154 4.50 -8.81 20.92
CA TYR A 154 5.67 -9.31 20.15
C TYR A 154 7.03 -8.97 20.78
N GLY A 155 7.05 -8.48 22.01
CA GLY A 155 8.27 -8.02 22.67
C GLY A 155 8.65 -6.58 22.28
N PRO A 156 9.87 -6.13 22.66
CA PRO A 156 10.30 -4.79 22.34
C PRO A 156 10.57 -4.63 20.83
N PRO A 157 10.20 -3.48 20.25
CA PRO A 157 10.64 -3.15 18.90
C PRO A 157 12.15 -2.95 18.86
N ILE A 158 12.72 -2.95 17.66
CA ILE A 158 14.13 -2.57 17.48
C ILE A 158 14.31 -1.13 18.00
N PRO A 159 15.31 -0.87 18.86
CA PRO A 159 15.58 0.47 19.39
C PRO A 159 15.79 1.52 18.30
N GLY A 160 15.47 2.78 18.59
CA GLY A 160 15.66 3.90 17.67
C GLY A 160 14.56 4.10 16.65
N ASN A 161 13.38 3.57 16.91
CA ASN A 161 12.19 3.90 16.11
C ASN A 161 11.36 4.96 16.83
N LEU A 162 11.20 6.11 16.19
CA LEU A 162 10.47 7.26 16.67
C LEU A 162 9.22 7.47 15.82
N ALA A 163 8.09 7.80 16.46
CA ALA A 163 6.86 8.09 15.72
C ALA A 163 6.52 9.57 15.79
N ILE A 164 6.11 10.13 14.66
CA ILE A 164 5.46 11.43 14.58
C ILE A 164 3.98 11.26 14.23
N PRO A 165 3.08 12.18 14.62
CA PRO A 165 1.69 12.13 14.20
C PRO A 165 1.57 12.07 12.68
N ALA A 166 0.65 11.25 12.16
CA ALA A 166 0.27 11.36 10.76
C ALA A 166 -0.62 12.60 10.59
N PRO A 167 -0.44 13.38 9.52
CA PRO A 167 -1.30 14.53 9.26
C PRO A 167 -2.72 14.04 8.96
N TYR A 168 -3.64 14.35 9.85
CA TYR A 168 -5.04 13.93 9.71
C TYR A 168 -5.98 15.07 10.08
N PRO A 169 -6.18 16.07 9.17
CA PRO A 169 -6.96 17.28 9.46
C PRO A 169 -8.37 17.00 10.00
N TYR A 170 -9.04 15.95 9.51
CA TYR A 170 -10.37 15.57 9.97
C TYR A 170 -10.45 15.33 11.49
N ARG A 171 -9.36 14.86 12.14
CA ARG A 171 -9.28 14.55 13.58
C ARG A 171 -8.14 15.23 14.33
N SER A 172 -7.34 16.07 13.66
CA SER A 172 -6.21 16.76 14.31
C SER A 172 -6.70 17.78 15.32
N VAL A 173 -6.00 17.81 16.46
CA VAL A 173 -6.17 18.87 17.46
C VAL A 173 -5.64 20.23 16.97
N PHE A 174 -4.80 20.23 15.94
CA PHE A 174 -4.28 21.43 15.26
C PHE A 174 -5.18 21.89 14.10
N GLY A 175 -6.25 21.14 13.79
CA GLY A 175 -7.10 21.40 12.63
C GLY A 175 -6.30 21.34 11.33
N ASP A 176 -6.37 22.40 10.52
CA ASP A 176 -5.64 22.50 9.25
C ASP A 176 -4.21 23.03 9.40
N ASP A 177 -3.77 23.39 10.62
CA ASP A 177 -2.39 23.87 10.88
C ASP A 177 -1.40 22.70 11.03
N TRP A 178 -1.29 21.93 9.99
CA TRP A 178 -0.34 20.82 9.93
C TRP A 178 1.13 21.26 10.06
N ARG A 179 1.44 22.53 9.76
CA ARG A 179 2.82 23.04 9.87
C ARG A 179 3.27 23.10 11.31
N THR A 180 2.44 23.70 12.17
CA THR A 180 2.69 23.72 13.61
C THR A 180 2.74 22.31 14.17
N GLU A 181 1.83 21.40 13.73
CA GLU A 181 1.85 19.99 14.15
C GLU A 181 3.17 19.31 13.76
N LEU A 182 3.65 19.50 12.53
CA LEU A 182 4.93 18.96 12.05
C LEU A 182 6.11 19.53 12.83
N ASP A 183 6.16 20.83 13.09
CA ASP A 183 7.24 21.46 13.84
C ASP A 183 7.31 20.96 15.29
N VAL A 184 6.18 20.85 15.97
CA VAL A 184 6.10 20.26 17.31
C VAL A 184 6.55 18.81 17.32
N ALA A 185 6.14 18.03 16.32
CA ALA A 185 6.54 16.64 16.20
C ALA A 185 8.07 16.49 16.03
N TRP A 186 8.68 17.31 15.19
CA TRP A 186 10.13 17.27 14.99
C TRP A 186 10.92 17.80 16.19
N ASP A 187 10.42 18.80 16.92
CA ASP A 187 11.01 19.23 18.19
C ASP A 187 11.05 18.07 19.21
N LEU A 188 9.99 17.22 19.22
CA LEU A 188 9.96 16.04 20.06
C LEU A 188 10.95 14.98 19.59
N VAL A 189 11.08 14.75 18.28
CA VAL A 189 12.08 13.84 17.70
C VAL A 189 13.49 14.28 18.13
N ASP A 190 13.83 15.55 17.96
CA ASP A 190 15.16 16.07 18.31
C ASP A 190 15.51 15.91 19.80
N ARG A 191 14.50 16.03 20.69
CA ARG A 191 14.68 15.81 22.14
C ARG A 191 14.81 14.35 22.52
N GLN A 192 14.24 13.42 21.75
CA GLN A 192 14.28 11.98 22.02
C GLN A 192 15.46 11.29 21.35
N SER A 193 15.98 11.87 20.27
CA SER A 193 17.09 11.30 19.51
C SER A 193 18.37 11.24 20.34
N ALA A 194 19.10 10.15 20.19
CA ALA A 194 20.46 10.01 20.70
C ALA A 194 21.52 10.67 19.77
N GLY A 195 21.09 11.44 18.78
CA GLY A 195 21.95 12.09 17.79
C GLY A 195 22.37 11.18 16.64
N ALA A 196 21.61 10.12 16.37
CA ALA A 196 21.91 9.12 15.36
C ALA A 196 20.76 8.93 14.34
N LEU A 197 20.05 10.01 13.98
CA LEU A 197 18.98 9.99 13.00
C LEU A 197 19.51 9.53 11.64
N ALA A 198 18.88 8.52 11.04
CA ALA A 198 19.27 7.94 9.76
C ALA A 198 18.27 8.22 8.64
N ALA A 199 17.01 7.99 8.89
CA ALA A 199 15.98 8.14 7.84
C ALA A 199 14.59 8.43 8.40
N CYS A 200 13.77 9.04 7.55
CA CYS A 200 12.32 9.11 7.71
C CYS A 200 11.68 8.16 6.69
N LEU A 201 10.94 7.15 7.17
CA LEU A 201 10.23 6.17 6.35
C LEU A 201 8.74 6.44 6.42
N VAL A 202 8.13 6.82 5.29
CA VAL A 202 6.71 7.22 5.24
C VAL A 202 6.02 6.77 3.95
N GLU A 203 4.70 6.65 4.01
CA GLU A 203 3.82 6.44 2.85
C GLU A 203 3.32 7.81 2.35
N PRO A 204 3.33 8.10 1.03
CA PRO A 204 2.72 9.34 0.49
C PRO A 204 1.20 9.44 0.72
N ILE A 205 0.52 8.31 0.81
CA ILE A 205 -0.83 8.15 1.34
C ILE A 205 -0.78 6.96 2.29
N LEU A 206 -1.13 7.18 3.56
CA LEU A 206 -1.15 6.13 4.56
C LEU A 206 -2.35 5.20 4.30
N SER A 207 -2.18 4.23 3.41
CA SER A 207 -3.27 3.40 2.94
C SER A 207 -3.85 2.52 4.06
N SER A 208 -3.01 1.74 4.74
CA SER A 208 -3.41 0.94 5.90
C SER A 208 -3.65 1.80 7.15
N GLY A 209 -3.16 3.02 7.17
CA GLY A 209 -3.42 4.03 8.18
C GLY A 209 -4.78 4.73 8.05
N GLY A 210 -5.64 4.28 7.14
CA GLY A 210 -6.99 4.84 6.95
C GLY A 210 -7.12 5.70 5.70
N VAL A 211 -6.32 5.49 4.67
CA VAL A 211 -6.27 6.27 3.42
C VAL A 211 -6.03 7.77 3.68
N LEU A 212 -5.09 8.08 4.58
CA LEU A 212 -4.77 9.47 4.93
C LEU A 212 -3.85 10.08 3.87
N GLU A 213 -4.32 11.13 3.24
CA GLU A 213 -3.53 11.92 2.29
C GLU A 213 -2.68 12.95 3.03
N LEU A 214 -1.42 13.11 2.60
CA LEU A 214 -0.61 14.22 3.08
C LEU A 214 -1.17 15.56 2.55
N PRO A 215 -1.34 16.59 3.39
CA PRO A 215 -1.75 17.91 2.95
C PRO A 215 -0.80 18.50 1.90
N PRO A 216 -1.29 19.38 1.00
CA PRO A 216 -0.42 20.03 0.03
C PRO A 216 0.77 20.73 0.67
N GLY A 217 1.99 20.44 0.19
CA GLY A 217 3.25 20.96 0.71
C GLY A 217 3.81 20.26 1.95
N TYR A 218 3.08 19.28 2.53
CA TYR A 218 3.56 18.53 3.69
C TYR A 218 4.79 17.71 3.36
N LEU A 219 4.77 16.98 2.24
CA LEU A 219 5.91 16.13 1.84
C LEU A 219 7.18 16.97 1.59
N ALA A 220 7.04 18.18 1.01
CA ALA A 220 8.16 19.09 0.83
C ALA A 220 8.71 19.62 2.16
N ALA A 221 7.84 19.93 3.12
CA ALA A 221 8.25 20.32 4.46
C ALA A 221 8.95 19.16 5.19
N LEU A 222 8.43 17.92 5.05
CA LEU A 222 9.06 16.73 5.62
C LEU A 222 10.44 16.48 5.01
N ARG A 223 10.60 16.66 3.68
CA ARG A 223 11.90 16.61 3.00
C ARG A 223 12.88 17.59 3.61
N ALA A 224 12.46 18.85 3.80
CA ALA A 224 13.31 19.88 4.43
C ALA A 224 13.73 19.47 5.86
N LYS A 225 12.82 18.91 6.67
CA LYS A 225 13.15 18.39 8.00
C LYS A 225 14.21 17.27 7.98
N CYS A 226 14.15 16.41 6.96
CA CYS A 226 15.16 15.38 6.76
C CYS A 226 16.52 15.99 6.35
N ASP A 227 16.53 16.95 5.41
CA ASP A 227 17.74 17.61 4.92
C ASP A 227 18.48 18.37 6.03
N GLU A 228 17.74 19.12 6.86
CA GLU A 228 18.27 19.84 8.03
C GLU A 228 19.02 18.93 9.00
N ARG A 229 18.70 17.62 9.03
CA ARG A 229 19.25 16.64 9.97
C ARG A 229 20.20 15.62 9.32
N GLY A 230 20.45 15.76 8.01
CA GLY A 230 21.25 14.79 7.24
C GLY A 230 20.63 13.41 7.16
N MET A 231 19.31 13.32 7.29
CA MET A 231 18.53 12.09 7.17
C MET A 231 18.17 11.80 5.72
N LEU A 232 18.00 10.52 5.38
CA LEU A 232 17.41 10.12 4.11
C LEU A 232 15.87 10.06 4.21
N LEU A 233 15.19 10.51 3.15
CA LEU A 233 13.75 10.30 2.98
C LEU A 233 13.51 9.00 2.21
N ILE A 234 12.83 8.07 2.85
CA ILE A 234 12.37 6.81 2.24
C ILE A 234 10.87 6.92 2.01
N LEU A 235 10.41 6.80 0.75
CA LEU A 235 9.01 6.71 0.43
C LEU A 235 8.59 5.27 0.17
N ASP A 236 7.64 4.79 0.96
CA ASP A 236 7.00 3.49 0.77
C ASP A 236 5.79 3.64 -0.15
N GLU A 237 5.99 3.27 -1.39
CA GLU A 237 4.94 3.28 -2.42
C GLU A 237 4.42 1.88 -2.76
N ALA A 238 4.48 0.95 -1.82
CA ALA A 238 3.96 -0.40 -2.00
C ALA A 238 2.48 -0.44 -2.41
N GLN A 239 1.70 0.56 -2.01
CA GLN A 239 0.26 0.64 -2.30
C GLN A 239 -0.10 1.83 -3.20
N THR A 240 0.72 2.83 -3.29
CA THR A 240 0.45 4.10 -3.99
C THR A 240 1.10 4.17 -5.36
N GLY A 241 2.17 3.43 -5.59
CA GLY A 241 2.92 3.41 -6.84
C GLY A 241 2.22 2.67 -7.99
N ILE A 242 2.82 2.75 -9.16
CA ILE A 242 2.38 2.09 -10.40
C ILE A 242 0.94 2.46 -10.76
N ALA A 243 0.73 3.75 -11.07
CA ALA A 243 -0.52 4.34 -11.53
C ALA A 243 -1.69 4.39 -10.53
N ARG A 244 -1.60 3.75 -9.35
CA ARG A 244 -2.71 3.61 -8.40
C ARG A 244 -3.40 4.92 -8.04
N THR A 245 -2.63 6.01 -7.88
CA THR A 245 -3.12 7.32 -7.44
C THR A 245 -3.45 8.29 -8.58
N GLY A 246 -3.35 7.82 -9.85
CA GLY A 246 -3.56 8.67 -11.03
C GLY A 246 -2.29 9.40 -11.50
N THR A 247 -1.15 9.12 -10.86
CA THR A 247 0.22 9.42 -11.32
C THR A 247 1.01 8.11 -11.33
N MET A 248 2.14 8.04 -12.02
CA MET A 248 2.94 6.80 -12.02
C MET A 248 3.41 6.47 -10.60
N TYR A 249 3.90 7.47 -9.89
CA TYR A 249 4.25 7.42 -8.47
C TYR A 249 3.54 8.54 -7.72
N ALA A 250 3.11 8.29 -6.48
CA ALA A 250 2.30 9.25 -5.74
C ALA A 250 3.09 10.52 -5.37
N PHE A 251 4.41 10.42 -5.17
CA PHE A 251 5.28 11.55 -4.83
C PHE A 251 5.37 12.60 -5.95
N GLU A 252 5.09 12.23 -7.22
CA GLU A 252 5.14 13.15 -8.36
C GLU A 252 4.24 14.37 -8.17
N ARG A 253 3.11 14.19 -7.49
CA ARG A 253 2.20 15.28 -7.18
C ARG A 253 2.86 16.41 -6.39
N ASP A 254 3.70 16.05 -5.44
CA ASP A 254 4.30 17.00 -4.51
C ASP A 254 5.66 17.51 -5.02
N GLY A 255 6.14 16.99 -6.15
CA GLY A 255 7.43 17.36 -6.75
C GLY A 255 8.64 17.02 -5.87
N VAL A 256 8.50 16.05 -4.97
CA VAL A 256 9.53 15.66 -4.01
C VAL A 256 10.10 14.32 -4.40
N VAL A 257 11.38 14.27 -4.76
CA VAL A 257 12.08 13.02 -5.07
C VAL A 257 12.68 12.45 -3.77
N PRO A 258 12.36 11.19 -3.41
CA PRO A 258 12.97 10.56 -2.24
C PRO A 258 14.42 10.14 -2.50
N ASP A 259 15.17 9.90 -1.43
CA ASP A 259 16.51 9.29 -1.52
C ASP A 259 16.42 7.78 -1.81
N ILE A 260 15.39 7.13 -1.26
CA ILE A 260 15.09 5.71 -1.46
C ILE A 260 13.58 5.57 -1.68
N LEU A 261 13.21 4.80 -2.70
CA LEU A 261 11.84 4.43 -3.01
C LEU A 261 11.66 2.93 -2.79
N THR A 262 10.58 2.50 -2.11
CA THR A 262 10.23 1.09 -2.01
C THR A 262 8.91 0.82 -2.74
N LEU A 263 8.90 -0.26 -3.53
CA LEU A 263 7.77 -0.73 -4.33
C LEU A 263 7.45 -2.18 -3.99
N SER A 264 6.19 -2.57 -4.08
CA SER A 264 5.79 -3.98 -4.01
C SER A 264 4.38 -4.15 -4.59
N LYS A 265 3.59 -5.09 -4.11
CA LYS A 265 2.16 -5.30 -4.48
C LYS A 265 1.84 -5.00 -5.95
N THR A 266 1.61 -3.71 -6.26
CA THR A 266 1.24 -3.23 -7.61
C THR A 266 2.25 -3.60 -8.68
N LEU A 267 3.54 -3.68 -8.35
CA LEU A 267 4.60 -4.04 -9.30
C LEU A 267 4.52 -5.49 -9.76
N GLY A 268 4.03 -6.41 -8.93
CA GLY A 268 4.01 -7.85 -9.19
C GLY A 268 2.72 -8.39 -9.79
N ALA A 269 1.65 -7.57 -9.94
CA ALA A 269 0.34 -8.01 -10.45
C ALA A 269 -0.18 -9.32 -9.81
N GLY A 270 -0.02 -9.48 -8.49
CA GLY A 270 -0.41 -10.67 -7.74
C GLY A 270 0.74 -11.65 -7.46
N LEU A 271 1.87 -11.54 -8.12
CA LEU A 271 3.07 -12.32 -7.79
C LEU A 271 3.95 -11.60 -6.75
N PRO A 272 4.73 -12.37 -5.96
CA PRO A 272 5.70 -11.82 -5.03
C PRO A 272 6.82 -11.07 -5.79
N LEU A 273 6.72 -9.75 -5.83
CA LEU A 273 7.75 -8.87 -6.39
C LEU A 273 7.75 -7.54 -5.62
N ALA A 274 8.94 -7.12 -5.22
CA ALA A 274 9.20 -5.83 -4.60
C ALA A 274 10.49 -5.24 -5.15
N ALA A 275 10.69 -3.94 -4.97
CA ALA A 275 11.92 -3.28 -5.35
C ALA A 275 12.28 -2.19 -4.33
N VAL A 276 13.57 -1.99 -4.16
CA VAL A 276 14.16 -0.77 -3.62
C VAL A 276 14.82 -0.04 -4.76
N VAL A 277 14.55 1.25 -4.91
CA VAL A 277 15.22 2.08 -5.92
C VAL A 277 15.90 3.26 -5.24
N THR A 278 17.13 3.56 -5.62
CA THR A 278 17.94 4.63 -5.03
C THR A 278 18.93 5.20 -6.05
N SER A 279 19.74 6.17 -5.62
CA SER A 279 20.80 6.76 -6.44
C SER A 279 22.06 5.92 -6.50
N ALA A 280 22.89 6.13 -7.54
CA ALA A 280 24.21 5.53 -7.63
C ALA A 280 25.12 5.93 -6.45
N ASP A 281 25.01 7.16 -5.95
CA ASP A 281 25.79 7.64 -4.80
C ASP A 281 25.46 6.86 -3.52
N ILE A 282 24.15 6.67 -3.21
CA ILE A 282 23.75 5.91 -2.02
C ILE A 282 24.15 4.43 -2.18
N GLU A 283 23.93 3.84 -3.36
CA GLU A 283 24.34 2.46 -3.64
C GLU A 283 25.87 2.29 -3.42
N GLN A 284 26.69 3.17 -3.99
CA GLN A 284 28.14 3.12 -3.85
C GLN A 284 28.59 3.23 -2.38
N ARG A 285 28.03 4.18 -1.62
CA ARG A 285 28.31 4.33 -0.17
C ARG A 285 27.93 3.07 0.61
N CYS A 286 26.82 2.44 0.26
CA CYS A 286 26.38 1.19 0.88
C CYS A 286 27.33 0.05 0.53
N HIS A 287 27.73 -0.08 -0.74
CA HIS A 287 28.67 -1.10 -1.21
C HIS A 287 30.02 -1.00 -0.48
N GLU A 288 30.60 0.18 -0.41
CA GLU A 288 31.90 0.43 0.27
C GLU A 288 31.83 0.10 1.77
N ARG A 289 30.67 0.18 2.39
CA ARG A 289 30.45 -0.14 3.80
C ARG A 289 29.92 -1.56 4.04
N GLY A 290 29.99 -2.42 3.00
CA GLY A 290 29.69 -3.84 3.11
C GLY A 290 28.21 -4.15 3.16
N PHE A 291 27.36 -3.41 2.42
CA PHE A 291 25.94 -3.73 2.32
C PHE A 291 25.73 -5.18 1.90
N LEU A 292 24.97 -5.90 2.70
CA LEU A 292 24.57 -7.28 2.43
C LEU A 292 23.07 -7.43 2.68
N PHE A 293 22.34 -7.75 1.61
CA PHE A 293 20.96 -8.16 1.67
C PHE A 293 20.74 -9.32 0.70
N PHE A 294 20.96 -10.51 1.20
CA PHE A 294 20.97 -11.72 0.40
C PHE A 294 19.82 -12.63 0.84
N THR A 295 18.85 -12.83 -0.05
CA THR A 295 17.73 -13.74 0.17
C THR A 295 17.67 -14.76 -0.96
N THR A 296 16.97 -15.87 -0.76
CA THR A 296 16.83 -16.93 -1.77
C THR A 296 16.24 -16.40 -3.07
N HIS A 297 15.30 -15.45 -2.98
CA HIS A 297 14.54 -14.93 -4.12
C HIS A 297 14.93 -13.50 -4.51
N VAL A 298 16.12 -13.04 -4.13
CA VAL A 298 16.64 -11.76 -4.63
C VAL A 298 16.92 -11.86 -6.13
N SER A 299 16.31 -10.95 -6.90
CA SER A 299 16.51 -10.88 -8.37
C SER A 299 16.06 -12.13 -9.14
N ASP A 300 14.91 -12.71 -8.77
CA ASP A 300 14.32 -13.82 -9.52
C ASP A 300 13.80 -13.38 -10.90
N PRO A 301 14.09 -14.18 -11.95
CA PRO A 301 13.73 -13.84 -13.33
C PRO A 301 12.23 -13.83 -13.61
N LEU A 302 11.46 -14.81 -13.10
CA LEU A 302 10.02 -14.90 -13.37
C LEU A 302 9.24 -13.68 -12.83
N PRO A 303 9.35 -13.31 -11.54
CA PRO A 303 8.70 -12.09 -11.06
C PRO A 303 9.17 -10.82 -11.78
N ALA A 304 10.46 -10.74 -12.15
CA ALA A 304 10.99 -9.61 -12.91
C ALA A 304 10.36 -9.50 -14.30
N ALA A 305 10.16 -10.61 -15.01
CA ALA A 305 9.46 -10.63 -16.30
C ALA A 305 8.00 -10.15 -16.14
N VAL A 306 7.32 -10.53 -15.06
CA VAL A 306 5.97 -10.04 -14.76
C VAL A 306 5.97 -8.54 -14.45
N GLY A 307 6.94 -8.03 -13.69
CA GLY A 307 7.10 -6.59 -13.44
C GLY A 307 7.25 -5.80 -14.74
N LEU A 308 8.04 -6.29 -15.70
CA LEU A 308 8.13 -5.70 -17.05
C LEU A 308 6.79 -5.66 -17.76
N THR A 309 6.04 -6.77 -17.71
CA THR A 309 4.69 -6.86 -18.30
C THR A 309 3.76 -5.84 -17.65
N VAL A 310 3.80 -5.66 -16.34
CA VAL A 310 2.99 -4.65 -15.62
C VAL A 310 3.30 -3.25 -16.13
N LEU A 311 4.59 -2.86 -16.19
CA LEU A 311 5.00 -1.53 -16.68
C LEU A 311 4.59 -1.30 -18.15
N ASP A 312 4.70 -2.33 -18.99
CA ASP A 312 4.28 -2.26 -20.38
C ASP A 312 2.77 -2.08 -20.52
N VAL A 313 1.96 -2.89 -19.83
CA VAL A 313 0.48 -2.77 -19.84
C VAL A 313 0.04 -1.41 -19.33
N VAL A 314 0.60 -0.93 -18.21
CA VAL A 314 0.27 0.40 -17.65
C VAL A 314 0.50 1.50 -18.67
N ARG A 315 1.62 1.46 -19.39
CA ARG A 315 1.97 2.44 -20.43
C ARG A 315 1.10 2.30 -21.67
N ARG A 316 1.02 1.09 -22.23
CA ARG A 316 0.31 0.78 -23.48
C ARG A 316 -1.19 1.09 -23.38
N GLU A 317 -1.81 0.83 -22.25
CA GLU A 317 -3.25 1.03 -22.04
C GLU A 317 -3.57 2.38 -21.39
N GLY A 318 -2.57 3.24 -21.14
CA GLY A 318 -2.77 4.56 -20.54
C GLY A 318 -3.38 4.53 -19.15
N LEU A 319 -3.04 3.52 -18.34
CA LEU A 319 -3.72 3.26 -17.08
C LEU A 319 -3.50 4.35 -16.03
N VAL A 320 -2.44 5.17 -16.15
CA VAL A 320 -2.24 6.35 -15.29
C VAL A 320 -3.41 7.33 -15.44
N SER A 321 -3.69 7.76 -16.68
CA SER A 321 -4.79 8.70 -16.96
C SER A 321 -6.15 8.09 -16.65
N ARG A 322 -6.31 6.78 -16.94
CA ARG A 322 -7.53 6.04 -16.61
C ARG A 322 -7.78 6.01 -15.10
N ALA A 323 -6.76 5.73 -14.29
CA ALA A 323 -6.88 5.73 -12.84
C ALA A 323 -7.25 7.11 -12.27
N ALA A 324 -6.74 8.19 -12.85
CA ALA A 324 -7.13 9.55 -12.48
C ALA A 324 -8.61 9.82 -12.82
N GLU A 325 -9.05 9.47 -14.04
CA GLU A 325 -10.43 9.69 -14.50
C GLU A 325 -11.44 8.86 -13.69
N LEU A 326 -11.26 7.53 -13.64
CA LEU A 326 -12.17 6.64 -12.92
C LEU A 326 -12.12 6.87 -11.41
N GLY A 327 -10.96 7.24 -10.87
CA GLY A 327 -10.82 7.66 -9.49
C GLY A 327 -11.63 8.91 -9.17
N GLY A 328 -11.67 9.87 -10.09
CA GLY A 328 -12.53 11.06 -10.00
C GLY A 328 -14.02 10.70 -9.97
N ARG A 329 -14.46 9.78 -10.85
CA ARG A 329 -15.84 9.29 -10.87
C ARG A 329 -16.20 8.53 -9.58
N LEU A 330 -15.32 7.64 -9.14
CA LEU A 330 -15.51 6.92 -7.87
C LEU A 330 -15.63 7.90 -6.69
N ARG A 331 -14.75 8.91 -6.61
CA ARG A 331 -14.81 9.93 -5.56
C ARG A 331 -16.12 10.73 -5.60
N THR A 332 -16.59 11.12 -6.79
CA THR A 332 -17.87 11.80 -6.96
C THR A 332 -19.01 10.92 -6.42
N GLY A 333 -19.09 9.66 -6.83
CA GLY A 333 -20.11 8.73 -6.34
C GLY A 333 -20.02 8.52 -4.82
N LEU A 334 -18.85 8.38 -4.23
CA LEU A 334 -18.67 8.28 -2.78
C LEU A 334 -19.13 9.57 -2.05
N THR A 335 -18.89 10.73 -2.64
CA THR A 335 -19.35 12.02 -2.08
C THR A 335 -20.88 12.14 -2.16
N GLU A 336 -21.49 11.64 -3.23
CA GLU A 336 -22.94 11.56 -3.34
C GLU A 336 -23.53 10.59 -2.31
N LEU A 337 -22.90 9.44 -2.06
CA LEU A 337 -23.27 8.55 -0.95
C LEU A 337 -23.17 9.27 0.40
N ALA A 338 -22.11 10.00 0.64
CA ALA A 338 -21.95 10.77 1.87
C ALA A 338 -23.03 11.84 2.05
N SER A 339 -23.62 12.38 0.97
CA SER A 339 -24.76 13.31 1.06
C SER A 339 -26.07 12.64 1.47
N ARG A 340 -26.19 11.32 1.28
CA ARG A 340 -27.40 10.53 1.58
C ARG A 340 -27.29 9.70 2.87
N HIS A 341 -26.08 9.39 3.30
CA HIS A 341 -25.79 8.56 4.48
C HIS A 341 -25.02 9.36 5.51
N ASP A 342 -25.68 9.79 6.58
CA ASP A 342 -25.07 10.59 7.64
C ASP A 342 -23.95 9.86 8.40
N CYS A 343 -23.92 8.53 8.31
CA CYS A 343 -22.83 7.73 8.89
C CYS A 343 -21.50 7.85 8.15
N ILE A 344 -21.45 8.43 6.94
CA ILE A 344 -20.18 8.72 6.25
C ILE A 344 -19.66 10.07 6.72
N GLY A 345 -18.61 10.07 7.54
CA GLY A 345 -18.00 11.27 8.10
C GLY A 345 -17.06 11.98 7.14
N GLU A 346 -16.25 11.22 6.41
CA GLU A 346 -15.28 11.76 5.46
C GLU A 346 -15.11 10.85 4.23
N VAL A 347 -14.88 11.48 3.07
CA VAL A 347 -14.45 10.83 1.82
C VAL A 347 -13.08 11.39 1.44
N ARG A 348 -12.08 10.53 1.23
CA ARG A 348 -10.69 10.90 0.94
C ARG A 348 -10.00 9.92 0.02
N GLY A 349 -8.80 10.25 -0.46
CA GLY A 349 -7.99 9.39 -1.32
C GLY A 349 -7.79 9.97 -2.72
N ARG A 350 -7.03 9.26 -3.56
CA ARG A 350 -6.67 9.68 -4.93
C ARG A 350 -6.69 8.54 -5.91
N GLY A 351 -7.02 8.87 -7.15
CA GLY A 351 -7.10 7.88 -8.21
C GLY A 351 -7.98 6.72 -7.78
N LEU A 352 -7.54 5.51 -8.02
CA LEU A 352 -8.22 4.29 -7.60
C LEU A 352 -7.73 3.79 -6.21
N LEU A 353 -7.42 4.70 -5.32
CA LEU A 353 -7.24 4.47 -3.87
C LEU A 353 -8.09 5.48 -3.12
N GLN A 354 -9.32 5.09 -2.79
CA GLN A 354 -10.30 5.92 -2.10
C GLN A 354 -10.62 5.34 -0.72
N GLY A 355 -11.10 6.19 0.17
CA GLY A 355 -11.56 5.81 1.50
C GLY A 355 -12.80 6.56 1.91
N ILE A 356 -13.69 5.86 2.62
CA ILE A 356 -14.77 6.48 3.39
C ILE A 356 -14.61 6.11 4.85
N GLU A 357 -14.80 7.06 5.74
CA GLU A 357 -14.77 6.83 7.18
C GLU A 357 -16.16 6.90 7.77
N LEU A 358 -16.54 5.87 8.54
CA LEU A 358 -17.85 5.80 9.17
C LEU A 358 -17.79 6.36 10.60
N VAL A 359 -18.80 7.18 10.91
CA VAL A 359 -19.00 7.81 12.22
C VAL A 359 -20.43 7.60 12.70
N THR A 360 -20.63 7.64 14.02
CA THR A 360 -21.96 7.61 14.59
C THR A 360 -22.63 8.99 14.57
N ASP A 361 -21.82 10.04 14.56
CA ASP A 361 -22.25 11.44 14.47
C ASP A 361 -21.16 12.29 13.80
N ARG A 362 -21.54 13.09 12.79
CA ARG A 362 -20.59 13.92 12.03
C ARG A 362 -20.02 15.09 12.82
N THR A 363 -20.72 15.53 13.87
CA THR A 363 -20.28 16.66 14.69
C THR A 363 -19.22 16.22 15.69
N THR A 364 -19.50 15.15 16.43
CA THR A 364 -18.55 14.57 17.40
C THR A 364 -17.48 13.73 16.74
N LYS A 365 -17.76 13.21 15.52
CA LYS A 365 -16.91 12.30 14.75
C LYS A 365 -16.61 11.00 15.50
N ASP A 366 -17.54 10.57 16.37
CA ASP A 366 -17.37 9.34 17.13
C ASP A 366 -17.28 8.12 16.20
N PRO A 367 -16.30 7.24 16.40
CA PRO A 367 -16.07 6.08 15.53
C PRO A 367 -17.28 5.13 15.46
N ALA A 368 -17.60 4.62 14.28
CA ALA A 368 -18.66 3.65 14.04
C ALA A 368 -18.10 2.27 13.63
N ASP A 369 -17.28 1.66 14.51
CA ASP A 369 -16.57 0.40 14.21
C ASP A 369 -17.52 -0.78 13.91
N ASP A 370 -18.60 -0.92 14.70
CA ASP A 370 -19.57 -1.98 14.51
C ASP A 370 -20.32 -1.84 13.18
N LEU A 371 -20.67 -0.61 12.81
CA LEU A 371 -21.29 -0.32 11.53
C LEU A 371 -20.35 -0.69 10.36
N GLY A 372 -19.04 -0.41 10.49
CA GLY A 372 -18.06 -0.80 9.49
C GLY A 372 -18.06 -2.31 9.24
N ARG A 373 -18.14 -3.12 10.29
CA ARG A 373 -18.25 -4.59 10.18
C ARG A 373 -19.57 -5.02 9.53
N ALA A 374 -20.69 -4.43 9.94
CA ALA A 374 -21.99 -4.72 9.37
C ALA A 374 -22.05 -4.41 7.86
N VAL A 375 -21.58 -3.22 7.45
CA VAL A 375 -21.50 -2.83 6.03
C VAL A 375 -20.59 -3.77 5.23
N THR A 376 -19.46 -4.23 5.81
CA THR A 376 -18.58 -5.20 5.13
C THR A 376 -19.31 -6.52 4.84
N THR A 377 -20.09 -7.01 5.80
CA THR A 377 -20.88 -8.23 5.65
C THR A 377 -21.96 -8.06 4.60
N GLU A 378 -22.75 -6.99 4.67
CA GLU A 378 -23.79 -6.69 3.68
C GLU A 378 -23.24 -6.51 2.26
N CYS A 379 -22.08 -5.83 2.11
CA CYS A 379 -21.42 -5.71 0.82
C CYS A 379 -21.06 -7.09 0.24
N LEU A 380 -20.48 -7.98 1.05
CA LEU A 380 -20.10 -9.32 0.61
C LEU A 380 -21.33 -10.15 0.21
N ASP A 381 -22.41 -10.06 0.98
CA ASP A 381 -23.68 -10.74 0.68
C ASP A 381 -24.33 -10.22 -0.61
N LEU A 382 -24.16 -8.94 -0.92
CA LEU A 382 -24.63 -8.32 -2.16
C LEU A 382 -23.68 -8.50 -3.34
N GLY A 383 -22.48 -9.07 -3.13
CA GLY A 383 -21.51 -9.38 -4.19
C GLY A 383 -20.42 -8.32 -4.38
N LEU A 384 -20.07 -7.57 -3.33
CA LEU A 384 -18.95 -6.63 -3.32
C LEU A 384 -17.99 -6.95 -2.17
N HIS A 385 -16.73 -7.25 -2.49
CA HIS A 385 -15.68 -7.40 -1.49
C HIS A 385 -14.96 -6.08 -1.28
N MET A 386 -14.96 -5.59 -0.04
CA MET A 386 -14.23 -4.41 0.40
C MET A 386 -13.51 -4.69 1.71
N ASN A 387 -12.43 -3.96 1.95
CA ASN A 387 -11.64 -4.05 3.17
C ASN A 387 -11.92 -2.87 4.09
N VAL A 388 -12.34 -3.15 5.32
CA VAL A 388 -12.45 -2.16 6.39
C VAL A 388 -11.17 -2.14 7.23
N VAL A 389 -10.60 -0.95 7.40
CA VAL A 389 -9.50 -0.70 8.33
C VAL A 389 -10.08 -0.16 9.62
N GLN A 390 -9.73 -0.78 10.74
CA GLN A 390 -10.14 -0.35 12.09
C GLN A 390 -8.89 0.03 12.88
N LEU A 391 -8.76 1.31 13.21
CA LEU A 391 -7.65 1.86 13.98
C LEU A 391 -8.18 2.54 15.23
N PRO A 392 -7.45 2.50 16.35
CA PRO A 392 -7.86 3.17 17.58
C PRO A 392 -8.15 4.67 17.35
N GLY A 393 -9.32 5.14 17.77
CA GLY A 393 -9.75 6.52 17.67
C GLY A 393 -10.20 6.97 16.25
N MET A 394 -10.27 6.05 15.30
CA MET A 394 -10.77 6.27 13.94
C MET A 394 -11.96 5.34 13.73
N GLY A 395 -13.00 5.79 13.05
CA GLY A 395 -14.12 4.92 12.62
C GLY A 395 -13.66 3.83 11.66
N GLY A 396 -14.54 2.88 11.38
CA GLY A 396 -14.26 1.91 10.31
C GLY A 396 -14.02 2.64 8.99
N VAL A 397 -12.81 2.52 8.45
CA VAL A 397 -12.46 3.14 7.16
C VAL A 397 -12.45 2.07 6.09
N PHE A 398 -13.33 2.21 5.10
CA PHE A 398 -13.28 1.38 3.90
C PHE A 398 -12.16 1.85 3.00
N ARG A 399 -11.25 0.94 2.69
CA ARG A 399 -10.20 1.14 1.67
C ARG A 399 -10.69 0.54 0.36
N ILE A 400 -10.97 1.41 -0.60
CA ILE A 400 -11.59 1.09 -1.88
C ILE A 400 -10.51 1.23 -2.96
N ALA A 401 -10.07 0.10 -3.51
CA ALA A 401 -8.94 0.04 -4.44
C ALA A 401 -9.20 -1.00 -5.55
N PRO A 402 -10.16 -0.74 -6.47
CA PRO A 402 -10.39 -1.63 -7.60
C PRO A 402 -9.15 -1.73 -8.52
N PRO A 403 -9.04 -2.73 -9.39
CA PRO A 403 -7.98 -2.80 -10.39
C PRO A 403 -7.94 -1.55 -11.28
N LEU A 404 -6.77 -1.21 -11.84
CA LEU A 404 -6.64 -0.09 -12.80
C LEU A 404 -7.46 -0.31 -14.07
N THR A 405 -7.74 -1.56 -14.38
CA THR A 405 -8.54 -1.99 -15.54
C THR A 405 -10.05 -2.02 -15.28
N VAL A 406 -10.50 -1.64 -14.08
CA VAL A 406 -11.92 -1.57 -13.73
C VAL A 406 -12.70 -0.74 -14.77
N SER A 407 -13.91 -1.17 -15.11
CA SER A 407 -14.78 -0.44 -16.04
C SER A 407 -15.68 0.57 -15.31
N ASP A 408 -16.22 1.53 -16.06
CA ASP A 408 -17.22 2.48 -15.55
C ASP A 408 -18.45 1.77 -14.97
N ALA A 409 -18.91 0.72 -15.65
CA ALA A 409 -20.04 -0.09 -15.22
C ALA A 409 -19.76 -0.80 -13.87
N GLU A 410 -18.54 -1.31 -13.70
CA GLU A 410 -18.12 -1.96 -12.45
C GLU A 410 -17.97 -0.95 -11.29
N VAL A 411 -17.47 0.27 -11.57
CA VAL A 411 -17.48 1.37 -10.59
C VAL A 411 -18.90 1.71 -10.17
N GLY A 412 -19.82 1.86 -11.14
CA GLY A 412 -21.25 2.11 -10.87
C GLY A 412 -21.89 1.00 -10.04
N LEU A 413 -21.65 -0.27 -10.41
CA LEU A 413 -22.15 -1.43 -9.67
C LEU A 413 -21.63 -1.45 -8.21
N GLY A 414 -20.35 -1.18 -8.01
CA GLY A 414 -19.77 -1.13 -6.66
C GLY A 414 -20.39 -0.04 -5.79
N LEU A 415 -20.63 1.15 -6.36
CA LEU A 415 -21.29 2.25 -5.66
C LEU A 415 -22.77 1.92 -5.33
N GLU A 416 -23.49 1.27 -6.24
CA GLU A 416 -24.86 0.82 -6.01
C GLU A 416 -24.95 -0.21 -4.89
N ILE A 417 -24.07 -1.22 -4.89
CA ILE A 417 -24.01 -2.23 -3.82
C ILE A 417 -23.65 -1.58 -2.48
N LEU A 418 -22.72 -0.64 -2.46
CA LEU A 418 -22.34 0.07 -1.24
C LEU A 418 -23.48 0.90 -0.67
N ASP A 419 -24.28 1.57 -1.54
CA ASP A 419 -25.49 2.31 -1.15
C ASP A 419 -26.52 1.41 -0.47
N GLN A 420 -26.79 0.25 -1.09
CA GLN A 420 -27.72 -0.74 -0.54
C GLN A 420 -27.22 -1.30 0.80
N ALA A 421 -25.92 -1.61 0.90
CA ALA A 421 -25.32 -2.13 2.12
C ALA A 421 -25.36 -1.12 3.28
N LEU A 422 -25.07 0.15 3.01
CA LEU A 422 -25.17 1.24 3.98
C LEU A 422 -26.64 1.40 4.45
N THR A 423 -27.60 1.39 3.52
CA THR A 423 -29.03 1.49 3.84
C THR A 423 -29.49 0.36 4.76
N LYS A 424 -29.08 -0.89 4.47
CA LYS A 424 -29.45 -2.05 5.28
C LYS A 424 -28.77 -2.06 6.66
N ALA A 425 -27.48 -1.71 6.71
CA ALA A 425 -26.72 -1.76 7.96
C ALA A 425 -27.14 -0.67 8.96
N VAL A 426 -27.73 0.44 8.50
CA VAL A 426 -28.24 1.53 9.35
C VAL A 426 -29.72 1.31 9.73
N ALA A 427 -30.42 0.41 9.06
CA ALA A 427 -31.81 0.10 9.40
C ALA A 427 -31.91 -0.48 10.83
N PRO A 428 -32.92 -0.04 11.64
CA PRO A 428 -33.06 -0.42 13.03
C PRO A 428 -33.37 -1.91 13.23
#